data_bb1ce6795b359c63b10fd70c8f166c15
#
_entry.id   bb1ce6795b359c63b10fd70c8f166c15
#
_cell.length_a   1.000
_cell.length_b   1.000
_cell.length_c   1.000
_cell.angle_alpha   90.00
_cell.angle_beta   90.00
_cell.angle_gamma   90.00
#
_symmetry.space_group_name_H-M   'P 1'
#
loop_
_entity.id
_entity.type
_entity.pdbx_description
1 polymer ?
#
loop_
_entity_poly.entity_id
_entity_poly.type
_entity_poly.pdbx_seq_one_letter_code
_entity_poly.pdbx_strand_id
1 'polypeptide(L)'
;MNQQYNILLIINFLRMKKNKIMKDYWRVCWMALLLVALFFGSCSDDNDSNGDSDNAAFDPNIPVQVSGINPTTGGFGQRLVISGENFGNDPSIVNVFVGGKKAIVINVKNHSIYCLVPSQAYSGEIEVQISNG
;
A
#
# COMPACT_ATOMS: atom_id res chain seq x y z
N MET A 1 39.06 -14.90 66.01
CA MET A 1 39.54 -13.94 65.03
C MET A 1 39.39 -14.44 63.58
N ASN A 2 38.62 -15.53 63.25
CA ASN A 2 38.51 -16.11 61.90
C ASN A 2 37.17 -15.94 61.21
N GLN A 3 36.17 -15.32 61.84
CA GLN A 3 34.84 -15.16 61.18
C GLN A 3 34.76 -13.92 60.25
N GLN A 4 35.49 -12.88 60.53
CA GLN A 4 35.46 -11.66 59.70
C GLN A 4 36.08 -11.87 58.31
N TYR A 5 37.10 -12.69 58.17
CA TYR A 5 37.76 -12.96 56.89
C TYR A 5 36.89 -13.79 55.95
N ASN A 6 36.08 -14.73 56.48
CA ASN A 6 35.19 -15.56 55.69
C ASN A 6 34.03 -14.74 55.05
N ILE A 7 33.48 -13.78 55.80
CA ILE A 7 32.38 -12.93 55.32
C ILE A 7 32.89 -12.01 54.17
N LEU A 8 34.07 -11.42 54.33
CA LEU A 8 34.69 -10.55 53.33
C LEU A 8 35.01 -11.32 52.03
N LEU A 9 35.49 -12.56 52.16
CA LEU A 9 35.81 -13.43 51.04
C LEU A 9 34.54 -13.86 50.26
N ILE A 10 33.47 -14.16 50.97
CA ILE A 10 32.15 -14.49 50.36
C ILE A 10 31.55 -13.27 49.65
N ILE A 11 31.63 -12.07 50.23
CA ILE A 11 31.13 -10.83 49.60
C ILE A 11 31.90 -10.52 48.34
N ASN A 12 33.24 -10.67 48.35
CA ASN A 12 34.06 -10.46 47.16
C ASN A 12 33.78 -11.51 46.10
N PHE A 13 33.60 -12.77 46.47
CA PHE A 13 33.26 -13.84 45.51
C PHE A 13 31.89 -13.64 44.88
N LEU A 14 30.88 -13.24 45.64
CA LEU A 14 29.55 -12.89 45.15
C LEU A 14 29.58 -11.65 44.27
N ARG A 15 30.41 -10.65 44.60
CA ARG A 15 30.60 -9.45 43.80
C ARG A 15 31.26 -9.77 42.42
N MET A 16 32.24 -10.62 42.42
CA MET A 16 32.92 -11.06 41.18
C MET A 16 31.97 -11.91 40.30
N LYS A 17 31.17 -12.79 40.90
CA LYS A 17 30.19 -13.61 40.20
C LYS A 17 29.08 -12.75 39.58
N LYS A 18 28.61 -11.70 40.30
CA LYS A 18 27.60 -10.76 39.79
C LYS A 18 28.11 -9.94 38.60
N ASN A 19 29.35 -9.52 38.63
CA ASN A 19 29.95 -8.75 37.50
C ASN A 19 30.20 -9.60 36.26
N LYS A 20 30.49 -10.89 36.42
CA LYS A 20 30.68 -11.80 35.27
C LYS A 20 29.33 -12.13 34.60
N ILE A 21 28.30 -12.41 35.40
CA ILE A 21 26.93 -12.67 34.92
C ILE A 21 26.37 -11.44 34.21
N MET A 22 26.57 -10.22 34.75
CA MET A 22 26.10 -9.00 34.10
C MET A 22 26.77 -8.71 32.77
N LYS A 23 28.08 -9.02 32.64
CA LYS A 23 28.78 -8.85 31.35
C LYS A 23 28.29 -9.84 30.30
N ASP A 24 27.99 -11.07 30.70
CA ASP A 24 27.45 -12.08 29.79
C ASP A 24 26.00 -11.78 29.39
N TYR A 25 25.17 -11.28 30.33
CA TYR A 25 23.82 -10.78 30.04
C TYR A 25 23.82 -9.60 29.08
N TRP A 26 24.73 -8.66 29.23
CA TRP A 26 24.88 -7.52 28.33
C TRP A 26 25.25 -7.97 26.91
N ARG A 27 26.15 -8.94 26.78
CA ARG A 27 26.56 -9.48 25.49
C ARG A 27 25.39 -10.23 24.81
N VAL A 28 24.66 -11.03 25.55
CA VAL A 28 23.48 -11.75 25.04
C VAL A 28 22.34 -10.78 24.66
N CYS A 29 22.10 -9.76 25.47
CA CYS A 29 21.13 -8.71 25.14
C CYS A 29 21.52 -7.93 23.87
N TRP A 30 22.80 -7.60 23.68
CA TRP A 30 23.27 -6.92 22.48
C TRP A 30 23.16 -7.82 21.23
N MET A 31 23.45 -9.11 21.38
CA MET A 31 23.27 -10.07 20.29
C MET A 31 21.80 -10.31 19.96
N ALA A 32 20.93 -10.36 20.96
CA ALA A 32 19.49 -10.46 20.77
C ALA A 32 18.92 -9.21 20.09
N LEU A 33 19.40 -8.02 20.45
CA LEU A 33 18.99 -6.74 19.87
C LEU A 33 19.42 -6.62 18.41
N LEU A 34 20.62 -7.12 18.08
CA LEU A 34 21.11 -7.20 16.69
C LEU A 34 20.30 -8.20 15.85
N LEU A 35 19.89 -9.33 16.43
CA LEU A 35 19.01 -10.31 15.75
C LEU A 35 17.64 -9.75 15.47
N VAL A 36 17.05 -8.99 16.40
CA VAL A 36 15.76 -8.33 16.22
C VAL A 36 15.84 -7.24 15.14
N ALA A 37 16.95 -6.52 15.04
CA ALA A 37 17.16 -5.51 13.99
C ALA A 37 17.18 -6.12 12.56
N LEU A 38 17.54 -7.38 12.41
CA LEU A 38 17.50 -8.07 11.12
C LEU A 38 16.07 -8.45 10.67
N PHE A 39 15.11 -8.54 11.61
CA PHE A 39 13.71 -8.81 11.28
C PHE A 39 12.91 -7.56 10.94
N PHE A 40 13.36 -6.37 11.32
CA PHE A 40 12.70 -5.09 10.98
C PHE A 40 13.27 -4.43 9.72
N GLY A 41 14.30 -5.00 9.10
CA GLY A 41 14.94 -4.49 7.89
C GLY A 41 14.27 -4.90 6.58
N SER A 42 13.09 -5.54 6.61
CA SER A 42 12.33 -5.91 5.41
C SER A 42 11.04 -5.11 5.27
N CYS A 43 11.11 -3.79 5.50
CA CYS A 43 10.34 -2.89 4.67
C CYS A 43 11.24 -2.57 3.48
N SER A 44 11.12 -3.34 2.43
CA SER A 44 11.36 -2.84 1.09
C SER A 44 10.36 -1.71 0.90
N ASP A 45 10.80 -0.47 1.02
CA ASP A 45 10.28 0.56 0.17
C ASP A 45 10.62 0.07 -1.24
N ASP A 46 9.69 -0.61 -1.86
CA ASP A 46 9.62 -0.69 -3.29
C ASP A 46 9.42 0.76 -3.77
N ASN A 47 10.55 1.49 -3.83
CA ASN A 47 10.71 2.56 -4.77
C ASN A 47 10.71 1.88 -6.15
N ASP A 48 9.53 1.41 -6.56
CA ASP A 48 9.17 1.35 -7.93
C ASP A 48 9.23 2.80 -8.44
N SER A 49 10.43 3.15 -8.90
CA SER A 49 10.66 4.27 -9.82
C SER A 49 10.12 3.92 -11.21
N ASN A 50 9.04 3.17 -11.29
CA ASN A 50 8.07 3.28 -12.34
C ASN A 50 7.35 4.57 -12.02
N GLY A 51 7.70 5.64 -12.74
CA GLY A 51 6.99 6.91 -12.67
C GLY A 51 5.51 6.58 -12.68
N ASP A 52 4.80 7.14 -11.72
CA ASP A 52 3.42 6.82 -11.37
C ASP A 52 2.52 7.00 -12.60
N SER A 53 2.59 6.02 -13.51
CA SER A 53 1.87 6.03 -14.78
C SER A 53 0.36 6.10 -14.57
N ASP A 54 -0.08 5.69 -13.37
CA ASP A 54 -1.47 5.80 -12.93
C ASP A 54 -1.94 7.25 -12.72
N ASN A 55 -1.02 8.17 -12.44
CA ASN A 55 -1.31 9.61 -12.25
C ASN A 55 -0.96 10.46 -13.47
N ALA A 56 -0.65 9.84 -14.61
CA ALA A 56 -0.40 10.59 -15.83
C ALA A 56 -1.64 11.37 -16.26
N ALA A 57 -1.45 12.60 -16.73
CA ALA A 57 -2.51 13.40 -17.34
C ALA A 57 -2.94 12.77 -18.68
N PHE A 58 -4.16 13.07 -19.09
CA PHE A 58 -4.66 12.70 -20.42
C PHE A 58 -3.79 13.31 -21.52
N ASP A 59 -3.36 12.49 -22.50
CA ASP A 59 -2.64 12.93 -23.69
C ASP A 59 -3.56 12.88 -24.92
N PRO A 60 -3.91 14.02 -25.52
CA PRO A 60 -4.79 14.06 -26.68
C PRO A 60 -4.18 13.44 -27.95
N ASN A 61 -2.88 13.18 -27.96
CA ASN A 61 -2.20 12.54 -29.11
C ASN A 61 -2.24 11.01 -29.06
N ILE A 62 -2.62 10.44 -27.93
CA ILE A 62 -2.72 9.00 -27.70
C ILE A 62 -4.20 8.60 -27.67
N PRO A 63 -4.63 7.59 -28.43
CA PRO A 63 -6.00 7.14 -28.40
C PRO A 63 -6.36 6.53 -27.03
N VAL A 64 -7.56 6.84 -26.56
CA VAL A 64 -8.14 6.19 -25.37
C VAL A 64 -8.48 4.74 -25.72
N GLN A 65 -8.09 3.81 -24.88
CA GLN A 65 -8.38 2.39 -25.05
C GLN A 65 -9.06 1.83 -23.82
N VAL A 66 -10.18 1.13 -24.00
CA VAL A 66 -10.85 0.34 -22.96
C VAL A 66 -10.47 -1.12 -23.17
N SER A 67 -9.86 -1.74 -22.17
CA SER A 67 -9.41 -3.14 -22.22
C SER A 67 -10.32 -4.11 -21.47
N GLY A 68 -11.07 -3.62 -20.50
CA GLY A 68 -11.95 -4.47 -19.70
C GLY A 68 -12.86 -3.74 -18.72
N ILE A 69 -13.79 -4.48 -18.17
CA ILE A 69 -14.81 -4.00 -17.23
C ILE A 69 -14.98 -5.02 -16.13
N ASN A 70 -15.05 -4.57 -14.88
CA ASN A 70 -15.27 -5.45 -13.74
C ASN A 70 -16.17 -4.76 -12.69
N PRO A 71 -17.28 -5.40 -12.23
CA PRO A 71 -17.86 -6.65 -12.72
C PRO A 71 -18.53 -6.48 -14.08
N THR A 72 -18.73 -7.57 -14.83
CA THR A 72 -19.46 -7.59 -16.10
C THR A 72 -20.97 -7.67 -15.94
N THR A 73 -21.43 -7.93 -14.73
CA THR A 73 -22.85 -7.97 -14.34
C THR A 73 -23.06 -7.18 -13.07
N GLY A 74 -24.19 -6.46 -13.00
CA GLY A 74 -24.50 -5.65 -11.83
C GLY A 74 -25.77 -4.86 -12.02
N GLY A 75 -26.23 -4.19 -10.97
CA GLY A 75 -27.41 -3.33 -10.97
C GLY A 75 -27.09 -1.91 -10.48
N PHE A 76 -28.15 -1.13 -10.31
CA PHE A 76 -28.07 0.24 -9.80
C PHE A 76 -27.19 0.35 -8.54
N GLY A 77 -26.28 1.33 -8.54
CA GLY A 77 -25.37 1.60 -7.42
C GLY A 77 -24.16 0.64 -7.33
N GLN A 78 -24.07 -0.36 -8.22
CA GLN A 78 -22.90 -1.22 -8.29
C GLN A 78 -21.66 -0.42 -8.66
N ARG A 79 -20.58 -0.65 -7.95
CA ARG A 79 -19.26 -0.12 -8.33
C ARG A 79 -18.77 -0.83 -9.58
N LEU A 80 -18.30 -0.06 -10.55
CA LEU A 80 -17.76 -0.52 -11.80
C LEU A 80 -16.34 0.02 -11.94
N VAL A 81 -15.44 -0.84 -12.33
CA VAL A 81 -14.07 -0.48 -12.69
C VAL A 81 -13.90 -0.72 -14.18
N ILE A 82 -13.53 0.31 -14.90
CA ILE A 82 -13.20 0.24 -16.32
C ILE A 82 -11.67 0.29 -16.41
N SER A 83 -11.07 -0.72 -16.98
CA SER A 83 -9.62 -0.80 -17.19
C SER A 83 -9.31 -0.38 -18.63
N GLY A 84 -8.17 0.27 -18.80
CA GLY A 84 -7.77 0.75 -20.14
C GLY A 84 -6.48 1.56 -20.09
N GLU A 85 -6.34 2.46 -21.04
CA GLU A 85 -5.17 3.31 -21.18
C GLU A 85 -5.57 4.73 -21.57
N ASN A 86 -4.77 5.69 -21.12
CA ASN A 86 -4.89 7.12 -21.43
C ASN A 86 -6.22 7.75 -20.99
N PHE A 87 -6.71 7.39 -19.80
CA PHE A 87 -7.88 8.04 -19.21
C PHE A 87 -7.54 9.37 -18.54
N GLY A 88 -6.25 9.60 -18.23
CA GLY A 88 -5.80 10.75 -17.43
C GLY A 88 -6.02 10.57 -15.93
N ASN A 89 -6.00 11.67 -15.22
CA ASN A 89 -6.14 11.70 -13.76
C ASN A 89 -7.20 12.71 -13.25
N ASP A 90 -7.93 13.33 -14.16
CA ASP A 90 -8.96 14.33 -13.85
C ASP A 90 -10.37 13.76 -14.09
N PRO A 91 -11.16 13.47 -13.04
CA PRO A 91 -12.52 12.98 -13.20
C PRO A 91 -13.49 14.00 -13.81
N SER A 92 -13.15 15.28 -13.87
CA SER A 92 -14.04 16.32 -14.41
C SER A 92 -14.15 16.29 -15.94
N ILE A 93 -13.13 15.76 -16.62
CA ILE A 93 -13.11 15.65 -18.08
C ILE A 93 -13.64 14.30 -18.59
N VAL A 94 -13.83 13.31 -17.68
CA VAL A 94 -14.23 11.97 -18.04
C VAL A 94 -15.75 11.77 -17.86
N ASN A 95 -16.43 11.40 -18.92
CA ASN A 95 -17.82 11.02 -18.90
C ASN A 95 -17.96 9.52 -19.24
N VAL A 96 -18.68 8.79 -18.41
CA VAL A 96 -18.97 7.37 -18.61
C VAL A 96 -20.46 7.20 -18.78
N PHE A 97 -20.85 6.42 -19.80
CA PHE A 97 -22.24 6.04 -20.03
C PHE A 97 -22.37 4.52 -19.93
N VAL A 98 -23.37 4.06 -19.24
CA VAL A 98 -23.70 2.64 -19.05
C VAL A 98 -25.13 2.42 -19.56
N GLY A 99 -25.27 1.64 -20.62
CA GLY A 99 -26.59 1.42 -21.25
C GLY A 99 -27.28 2.72 -21.64
N GLY A 100 -26.51 3.69 -22.14
CA GLY A 100 -27.03 5.01 -22.56
C GLY A 100 -27.31 6.00 -21.42
N LYS A 101 -27.02 5.66 -20.16
CA LYS A 101 -27.22 6.55 -19.00
C LYS A 101 -25.88 6.99 -18.42
N LYS A 102 -25.74 8.28 -18.10
CA LYS A 102 -24.53 8.84 -17.52
C LYS A 102 -24.28 8.28 -16.13
N ALA A 103 -23.13 7.66 -15.94
CA ALA A 103 -22.65 7.13 -14.67
C ALA A 103 -22.05 8.24 -13.79
N ILE A 104 -21.98 7.98 -12.49
CA ILE A 104 -21.27 8.86 -11.55
C ILE A 104 -19.82 8.38 -11.50
N VAL A 105 -18.91 9.19 -12.03
CA VAL A 105 -17.46 8.93 -11.94
C VAL A 105 -16.99 9.32 -10.54
N ILE A 106 -16.36 8.37 -9.84
CA ILE A 106 -15.86 8.57 -8.47
C ILE A 106 -14.39 8.99 -8.52
N ASN A 107 -13.59 8.30 -9.33
CA ASN A 107 -12.15 8.52 -9.46
C ASN A 107 -11.67 8.08 -10.84
N VAL A 108 -10.62 8.73 -11.30
CA VAL A 108 -9.95 8.42 -12.56
C VAL A 108 -8.46 8.31 -12.31
N LYS A 109 -7.87 7.28 -12.86
CA LYS A 109 -6.45 7.06 -13.00
C LYS A 109 -6.15 6.75 -14.46
N ASN A 110 -4.94 6.95 -14.89
CA ASN A 110 -4.58 6.78 -16.30
C ASN A 110 -4.97 5.42 -16.90
N HIS A 111 -5.01 4.37 -16.08
CA HIS A 111 -5.33 2.99 -16.49
C HIS A 111 -6.66 2.48 -15.94
N SER A 112 -7.39 3.26 -15.15
CA SER A 112 -8.64 2.80 -14.53
C SER A 112 -9.61 3.93 -14.20
N ILE A 113 -10.89 3.71 -14.50
CA ILE A 113 -11.99 4.60 -14.12
C ILE A 113 -12.88 3.85 -13.12
N TYR A 114 -13.17 4.51 -12.01
CA TYR A 114 -14.07 4.02 -10.96
C TYR A 114 -15.37 4.80 -11.03
N CYS A 115 -16.49 4.10 -11.29
CA CYS A 115 -17.81 4.73 -11.41
C CYS A 115 -18.90 3.88 -10.77
N LEU A 116 -20.11 4.45 -10.65
CA LEU A 116 -21.31 3.76 -10.17
C LEU A 116 -22.29 3.59 -11.33
N VAL A 117 -22.88 2.39 -11.42
CA VAL A 117 -23.96 2.11 -12.36
C VAL A 117 -25.14 3.02 -12.05
N PRO A 118 -25.62 3.82 -13.02
CA PRO A 118 -26.71 4.76 -12.80
C PRO A 118 -28.05 4.05 -12.69
N SER A 119 -29.05 4.76 -12.13
CA SER A 119 -30.44 4.28 -12.15
C SER A 119 -30.96 4.22 -13.59
N GLN A 120 -31.81 3.22 -13.86
CA GLN A 120 -32.41 3.00 -15.18
C GLN A 120 -31.40 2.76 -16.32
N ALA A 121 -30.16 2.31 -15.97
CA ALA A 121 -29.26 1.78 -16.99
C ALA A 121 -29.79 0.45 -17.52
N TYR A 122 -29.76 0.30 -18.83
CA TYR A 122 -30.07 -0.96 -19.48
C TYR A 122 -28.80 -1.79 -19.65
N SER A 123 -28.98 -3.11 -19.77
CA SER A 123 -27.87 -3.97 -20.20
C SER A 123 -27.42 -3.54 -21.60
N GLY A 124 -26.14 -3.31 -21.78
CA GLY A 124 -25.62 -2.82 -23.04
C GLY A 124 -24.19 -2.37 -22.98
N GLU A 125 -23.84 -1.54 -23.92
CA GLU A 125 -22.48 -1.03 -24.13
C GLU A 125 -22.11 0.01 -23.05
N ILE A 126 -20.82 0.06 -22.74
CA ILE A 126 -20.20 1.11 -21.93
C ILE A 126 -19.42 2.03 -22.84
N GLU A 127 -19.72 3.30 -22.77
CA GLU A 127 -19.06 4.33 -23.54
C GLU A 127 -18.27 5.25 -22.59
N VAL A 128 -17.03 5.52 -22.93
CA VAL A 128 -16.14 6.46 -22.24
C VAL A 128 -15.84 7.63 -23.17
N GLN A 129 -16.19 8.82 -22.72
CA GLN A 129 -15.92 10.07 -23.43
C GLN A 129 -14.98 10.94 -22.60
N ILE A 130 -13.93 11.46 -23.18
CA ILE A 130 -13.01 12.41 -22.56
C ILE A 130 -13.19 13.74 -23.28
N SER A 131 -13.58 14.76 -22.51
CA SER A 131 -13.75 16.13 -23.01
C SER A 131 -12.41 16.85 -22.94
N ASN A 132 -11.81 17.12 -24.08
CA ASN A 132 -10.74 18.12 -24.14
C ASN A 132 -11.41 19.50 -23.97
N GLY A 133 -11.02 20.22 -22.88
CA GLY A 133 -11.54 21.54 -22.59
C GLY A 133 -11.25 22.57 -23.67
#